data_c9d861556584d8bee485944d317a32b0
#
_entry.id   c9d861556584d8bee485944d317a32b0
#
_cell.length_a   1.000
_cell.length_b   1.000
_cell.length_c   1.000
_cell.angle_alpha   90.00
_cell.angle_beta   90.00
_cell.angle_gamma   90.00
#
_symmetry.space_group_name_H-M   'P 1'
#
loop_
_entity.id
_entity.type
_entity.pdbx_description
1 polymer ?
#
loop_
_entity_poly.entity_id
_entity_poly.type
_entity_poly.pdbx_seq_one_letter_code
_entity_poly.pdbx_strand_id
1 'polypeptide(L)'
;MQRIEELTEVGDRYFDGLADKFSRSLYQAPRGELRLAMLDYLLPQMLDLSQQPVLDVGGGLGQQAAWFAQRGHDVTLTEPSADMLNYAQAWHAESTELPPESITYVQAPLQRLNCELTGPWSLITCHAVLEWLGDPRAAMASLAALLAPGGQLSLMVFNRDALRFSNAMKGNLEKVLSDRLEGQGRRQRLTPISPVTHRQVVQWSADNHLTIEAVAGIRVFQDYLFHPPANEAERETLLTLEKQYCRQDPHWRLGRYLLYTLTKPETSE
;
A
#
# COMPACT_ATOMS: atom_id res chain seq x y z
N MET A 1 18.05 -23.89 4.37
CA MET A 1 17.93 -22.51 4.89
C MET A 1 19.10 -21.70 4.35
N GLN A 2 19.06 -21.33 3.07
CA GLN A 2 20.01 -20.38 2.48
C GLN A 2 19.53 -18.97 2.78
N ARG A 3 20.44 -18.13 3.20
CA ARG A 3 20.20 -16.79 3.74
C ARG A 3 19.37 -15.93 2.80
N ILE A 4 18.23 -15.44 3.31
CA ILE A 4 17.44 -14.32 2.76
C ILE A 4 18.33 -13.05 2.57
N GLU A 5 19.49 -13.00 3.25
CA GLU A 5 20.47 -11.90 3.18
C GLU A 5 21.15 -11.71 1.81
N GLU A 6 21.13 -12.71 0.90
CA GLU A 6 21.87 -12.62 -0.38
C GLU A 6 21.09 -11.98 -1.54
N LEU A 7 19.80 -11.64 -1.34
CA LEU A 7 18.96 -11.02 -2.38
C LEU A 7 18.40 -9.65 -1.99
N THR A 8 18.72 -9.14 -0.82
CA THR A 8 18.45 -7.75 -0.49
C THR A 8 19.44 -6.89 -1.24
N GLU A 9 19.05 -6.35 -2.38
CA GLU A 9 19.79 -5.25 -2.98
C GLU A 9 19.99 -4.16 -1.93
N VAL A 10 21.17 -3.57 -1.92
CA VAL A 10 21.55 -2.50 -1.02
C VAL A 10 20.50 -1.39 -1.09
N GLY A 11 19.58 -1.33 -0.13
CA GLY A 11 18.57 -0.28 -0.06
C GLY A 11 17.16 -0.67 0.40
N ASP A 12 16.75 -1.94 0.36
CA ASP A 12 15.42 -2.34 0.83
C ASP A 12 15.30 -2.22 2.36
N ARG A 13 14.12 -1.84 2.81
CA ARG A 13 13.84 -1.75 4.24
C ARG A 13 12.69 -2.67 4.64
N TYR A 14 13.02 -3.70 5.38
CA TYR A 14 12.04 -4.58 6.05
C TYR A 14 11.82 -4.16 7.51
N PHE A 15 10.75 -4.68 8.12
CA PHE A 15 10.25 -4.20 9.41
C PHE A 15 10.36 -5.22 10.54
N ASP A 16 11.38 -6.09 10.51
CA ASP A 16 11.61 -7.04 11.57
C ASP A 16 11.79 -6.36 12.94
N GLY A 17 11.11 -6.90 13.96
CA GLY A 17 11.08 -6.35 15.31
C GLY A 17 10.24 -5.07 15.46
N LEU A 18 9.39 -4.73 14.49
CA LEU A 18 8.57 -3.52 14.52
C LEU A 18 7.05 -3.78 14.46
N ALA A 19 6.58 -5.03 14.50
CA ALA A 19 5.15 -5.38 14.38
C ALA A 19 4.27 -4.63 15.40
N ASP A 20 4.63 -4.64 16.69
CA ASP A 20 3.91 -3.90 17.74
C ASP A 20 3.87 -2.38 17.51
N LYS A 21 4.97 -1.82 17.03
CA LYS A 21 5.04 -0.39 16.72
C LYS A 21 4.14 -0.03 15.55
N PHE A 22 4.12 -0.88 14.52
CA PHE A 22 3.23 -0.73 13.37
C PHE A 22 1.77 -0.84 13.76
N SER A 23 1.40 -1.85 14.56
CA SER A 23 0.05 -2.02 15.08
C SER A 23 -0.44 -0.74 15.75
N ARG A 24 0.31 -0.23 16.73
CA ARG A 24 -0.08 0.96 17.49
C ARG A 24 -0.04 2.25 16.69
N SER A 25 0.97 2.47 15.85
CA SER A 25 1.18 3.77 15.18
C SER A 25 0.48 3.91 13.83
N LEU A 26 0.26 2.82 13.10
CA LEU A 26 -0.32 2.84 11.77
C LEU A 26 -1.77 2.37 11.71
N TYR A 27 -2.23 1.54 12.66
CA TYR A 27 -3.57 0.98 12.61
C TYR A 27 -4.46 1.47 13.76
N GLN A 28 -3.95 1.58 14.98
CA GLN A 28 -4.71 2.05 16.14
C GLN A 28 -4.68 3.58 16.33
N ALA A 29 -3.90 4.29 15.53
CA ALA A 29 -3.88 5.74 15.55
C ALA A 29 -4.96 6.32 14.59
N PRO A 30 -5.53 7.52 14.89
CA PRO A 30 -6.58 8.14 14.03
C PRO A 30 -6.23 8.25 12.54
N ARG A 31 -4.93 8.35 12.23
CA ARG A 31 -4.44 8.35 10.84
C ARG A 31 -4.55 7.00 10.15
N GLY A 32 -4.40 5.93 10.92
CA GLY A 32 -4.56 4.57 10.45
C GLY A 32 -6.03 4.21 10.25
N GLU A 33 -6.85 4.56 11.22
CA GLU A 33 -8.31 4.37 11.17
C GLU A 33 -8.91 5.06 9.94
N LEU A 34 -8.58 6.33 9.70
CA LEU A 34 -9.03 7.05 8.51
C LEU A 34 -8.54 6.37 7.22
N ARG A 35 -7.28 5.90 7.17
CA ARG A 35 -6.76 5.18 5.99
C ARG A 35 -7.56 3.91 5.71
N LEU A 36 -7.85 3.11 6.73
CA LEU A 36 -8.65 1.88 6.59
C LEU A 36 -10.08 2.18 6.17
N ALA A 37 -10.73 3.20 6.77
CA ALA A 37 -12.06 3.64 6.38
C ALA A 37 -12.12 4.14 4.93
N MET A 38 -11.07 4.81 4.45
CA MET A 38 -10.97 5.24 3.07
C MET A 38 -10.74 4.08 2.11
N LEU A 39 -9.93 3.07 2.49
CA LEU A 39 -9.75 1.85 1.69
C LEU A 39 -11.07 1.06 1.59
N ASP A 40 -11.77 0.87 2.70
CA ASP A 40 -13.08 0.22 2.71
C ASP A 40 -14.10 0.92 1.81
N TYR A 41 -14.07 2.25 1.76
CA TYR A 41 -14.92 3.06 0.88
C TYR A 41 -14.50 2.99 -0.60
N LEU A 42 -13.19 3.01 -0.89
CA LEU A 42 -12.67 3.15 -2.26
C LEU A 42 -12.56 1.83 -3.01
N LEU A 43 -12.11 0.76 -2.35
CA LEU A 43 -11.81 -0.51 -3.05
C LEU A 43 -13.03 -1.08 -3.79
N PRO A 44 -14.27 -1.09 -3.22
CA PRO A 44 -15.44 -1.57 -3.95
C PRO A 44 -15.84 -0.70 -5.15
N GLN A 45 -15.37 0.55 -5.22
CA GLN A 45 -15.66 1.48 -6.31
C GLN A 45 -14.58 1.49 -7.38
N MET A 46 -13.40 0.97 -7.07
CA MET A 46 -12.22 1.05 -7.91
C MET A 46 -11.77 -0.31 -8.45
N LEU A 47 -12.21 -1.41 -7.84
CA LEU A 47 -11.82 -2.78 -8.22
C LEU A 47 -13.04 -3.59 -8.65
N ASP A 48 -12.82 -4.49 -9.57
CA ASP A 48 -13.73 -5.60 -9.81
C ASP A 48 -13.49 -6.69 -8.78
N LEU A 49 -14.35 -6.73 -7.76
CA LEU A 49 -14.25 -7.70 -6.67
C LEU A 49 -14.73 -9.12 -7.05
N SER A 50 -15.14 -9.36 -8.30
CA SER A 50 -15.39 -10.71 -8.81
C SER A 50 -14.08 -11.44 -9.16
N GLN A 51 -12.98 -10.71 -9.30
CA GLN A 51 -11.66 -11.25 -9.63
C GLN A 51 -11.09 -12.10 -8.49
N GLN A 52 -10.66 -13.32 -8.82
CA GLN A 52 -10.06 -14.26 -7.87
C GLN A 52 -9.02 -15.15 -8.57
N PRO A 53 -8.00 -15.68 -7.85
CA PRO A 53 -7.64 -15.41 -6.45
C PRO A 53 -7.00 -14.04 -6.24
N VAL A 54 -6.88 -13.61 -4.99
CA VAL A 54 -6.23 -12.34 -4.58
C VAL A 54 -4.83 -12.60 -4.05
N LEU A 55 -3.85 -11.84 -4.54
CA LEU A 55 -2.49 -11.80 -4.00
C LEU A 55 -2.26 -10.47 -3.26
N ASP A 56 -2.05 -10.52 -1.95
CA ASP A 56 -1.69 -9.34 -1.13
C ASP A 56 -0.19 -9.29 -0.92
N VAL A 57 0.48 -8.40 -1.64
CA VAL A 57 1.95 -8.28 -1.67
C VAL A 57 2.43 -7.30 -0.62
N GLY A 58 3.28 -7.76 0.30
CA GLY A 58 3.75 -6.97 1.43
C GLY A 58 2.60 -6.65 2.39
N GLY A 59 1.76 -7.63 2.68
CA GLY A 59 0.51 -7.47 3.45
C GLY A 59 0.71 -7.03 4.90
N GLY A 60 1.94 -7.02 5.40
CA GLY A 60 2.30 -6.54 6.73
C GLY A 60 1.55 -7.28 7.83
N LEU A 61 0.72 -6.56 8.59
CA LEU A 61 -0.09 -7.12 9.68
C LEU A 61 -1.42 -7.76 9.21
N GLY A 62 -1.65 -7.87 7.89
CA GLY A 62 -2.73 -8.65 7.30
C GLY A 62 -4.10 -7.98 7.19
N GLN A 63 -4.23 -6.66 7.46
CA GLN A 63 -5.54 -5.98 7.43
C GLN A 63 -6.20 -6.05 6.06
N GLN A 64 -5.41 -5.91 4.99
CA GLN A 64 -5.95 -5.96 3.64
C GLN A 64 -6.36 -7.38 3.25
N ALA A 65 -5.54 -8.37 3.60
CA ALA A 65 -5.87 -9.78 3.40
C ALA A 65 -7.16 -10.16 4.13
N ALA A 66 -7.32 -9.75 5.40
CA ALA A 66 -8.55 -9.97 6.16
C ALA A 66 -9.76 -9.31 5.50
N TRP A 67 -9.61 -8.08 4.99
CA TRP A 67 -10.69 -7.36 4.31
C TRP A 67 -11.23 -8.11 3.08
N PHE A 68 -10.34 -8.72 2.29
CA PHE A 68 -10.74 -9.56 1.14
C PHE A 68 -11.33 -10.90 1.59
N ALA A 69 -10.71 -11.57 2.55
CA ALA A 69 -11.17 -12.86 3.06
C ALA A 69 -12.59 -12.79 3.65
N GLN A 70 -12.91 -11.73 4.41
CA GLN A 70 -14.26 -11.45 4.91
C GLN A 70 -15.31 -11.28 3.81
N ARG A 71 -14.87 -10.96 2.57
CA ARG A 71 -15.73 -10.83 1.39
C ARG A 71 -15.77 -12.08 0.51
N GLY A 72 -15.20 -13.18 1.02
CA GLY A 72 -15.25 -14.50 0.38
C GLY A 72 -14.17 -14.76 -0.65
N HIS A 73 -13.07 -13.95 -0.63
CA HIS A 73 -11.92 -14.20 -1.50
C HIS A 73 -10.93 -15.18 -0.87
N ASP A 74 -10.35 -16.05 -1.70
CA ASP A 74 -9.15 -16.79 -1.36
C ASP A 74 -7.94 -15.87 -1.51
N VAL A 75 -7.20 -15.64 -0.42
CA VAL A 75 -6.10 -14.67 -0.38
C VAL A 75 -4.77 -15.36 -0.15
N THR A 76 -3.77 -15.02 -0.94
CA THR A 76 -2.37 -15.31 -0.62
C THR A 76 -1.71 -14.04 -0.12
N LEU A 77 -1.35 -14.00 1.17
CA LEU A 77 -0.62 -12.89 1.79
C LEU A 77 0.87 -13.19 1.75
N THR A 78 1.65 -12.28 1.15
CA THR A 78 3.11 -12.36 1.15
C THR A 78 3.72 -11.23 1.98
N GLU A 79 4.72 -11.55 2.80
CA GLU A 79 5.40 -10.57 3.66
C GLU A 79 6.83 -11.05 3.93
N PRO A 80 7.87 -10.23 3.71
CA PRO A 80 9.25 -10.64 3.99
C PRO A 80 9.57 -10.76 5.48
N SER A 81 8.96 -9.95 6.35
CA SER A 81 9.20 -9.97 7.78
C SER A 81 8.44 -11.11 8.47
N ALA A 82 9.18 -12.04 9.08
CA ALA A 82 8.60 -13.13 9.85
C ALA A 82 7.75 -12.61 11.02
N ASP A 83 8.18 -11.54 11.69
CA ASP A 83 7.46 -10.97 12.83
C ASP A 83 6.10 -10.40 12.41
N MET A 84 6.04 -9.70 11.28
CA MET A 84 4.79 -9.18 10.72
C MET A 84 3.85 -10.32 10.32
N LEU A 85 4.38 -11.33 9.65
CA LEU A 85 3.61 -12.48 9.19
C LEU A 85 3.04 -13.28 10.38
N ASN A 86 3.85 -13.53 11.41
CA ASN A 86 3.42 -14.21 12.63
C ASN A 86 2.32 -13.41 13.36
N TYR A 87 2.45 -12.07 13.40
CA TYR A 87 1.43 -11.20 13.97
C TYR A 87 0.10 -11.32 13.19
N ALA A 88 0.17 -11.26 11.84
CA ALA A 88 -1.01 -11.42 10.99
C ALA A 88 -1.71 -12.77 11.23
N GLN A 89 -0.94 -13.86 11.25
CA GLN A 89 -1.47 -15.21 11.52
C GLN A 89 -2.16 -15.29 12.89
N ALA A 90 -1.51 -14.78 13.95
CA ALA A 90 -2.08 -14.81 15.29
C ALA A 90 -3.38 -14.00 15.38
N TRP A 91 -3.37 -12.78 14.81
CA TRP A 91 -4.56 -11.93 14.80
C TRP A 91 -5.71 -12.54 13.98
N HIS A 92 -5.43 -13.13 12.82
CA HIS A 92 -6.44 -13.79 11.99
C HIS A 92 -7.01 -15.03 12.67
N ALA A 93 -6.18 -15.80 13.38
CA ALA A 93 -6.64 -17.01 14.11
C ALA A 93 -7.60 -16.68 15.26
N GLU A 94 -7.50 -15.47 15.84
CA GLU A 94 -8.41 -15.00 16.89
C GLU A 94 -9.71 -14.39 16.33
N SER A 95 -9.76 -14.11 15.02
CA SER A 95 -10.92 -13.48 14.38
C SER A 95 -12.04 -14.47 14.13
N THR A 96 -13.24 -14.19 14.63
CA THR A 96 -14.45 -14.97 14.34
C THR A 96 -15.12 -14.59 13.02
N GLU A 97 -14.63 -13.54 12.37
CA GLU A 97 -15.20 -13.00 11.12
C GLU A 97 -14.51 -13.54 9.86
N LEU A 98 -13.36 -14.21 10.02
CA LEU A 98 -12.62 -14.77 8.90
C LEU A 98 -13.02 -16.22 8.66
N PRO A 99 -13.33 -16.58 7.39
CA PRO A 99 -13.55 -17.99 7.04
C PRO A 99 -12.27 -18.80 7.30
N PRO A 100 -12.39 -20.03 7.83
CA PRO A 100 -11.23 -20.90 8.00
C PRO A 100 -10.50 -21.11 6.66
N GLU A 101 -9.17 -21.15 6.70
CA GLU A 101 -8.30 -21.44 5.55
C GLU A 101 -8.42 -20.46 4.36
N SER A 102 -9.12 -19.32 4.53
CA SER A 102 -9.28 -18.31 3.48
C SER A 102 -8.00 -17.52 3.17
N ILE A 103 -6.96 -17.61 4.02
CA ILE A 103 -5.70 -16.90 3.84
C ILE A 103 -4.53 -17.87 3.88
N THR A 104 -3.77 -17.91 2.79
CA THR A 104 -2.47 -18.58 2.70
C THR A 104 -1.35 -17.59 2.98
N TYR A 105 -0.38 -17.95 3.80
CA TYR A 105 0.72 -17.09 4.21
C TYR A 105 2.04 -17.54 3.60
N VAL A 106 2.76 -16.60 2.96
CA VAL A 106 4.05 -16.87 2.31
C VAL A 106 5.07 -15.86 2.78
N GLN A 107 6.13 -16.33 3.44
CA GLN A 107 7.24 -15.46 3.82
C GLN A 107 8.18 -15.26 2.64
N ALA A 108 7.95 -14.18 1.87
CA ALA A 108 8.78 -13.88 0.71
C ALA A 108 8.82 -12.38 0.42
N PRO A 109 9.95 -11.82 0.01
CA PRO A 109 10.04 -10.47 -0.53
C PRO A 109 9.48 -10.44 -1.96
N LEU A 110 8.97 -9.26 -2.37
CA LEU A 110 8.37 -9.04 -3.69
C LEU A 110 9.27 -9.51 -4.84
N GLN A 111 10.58 -9.30 -4.72
CA GLN A 111 11.57 -9.64 -5.75
C GLN A 111 11.66 -11.15 -6.04
N ARG A 112 11.18 -11.99 -5.13
CA ARG A 112 11.21 -13.45 -5.26
C ARG A 112 9.87 -14.08 -5.67
N LEU A 113 8.78 -13.33 -5.66
CA LEU A 113 7.44 -13.87 -5.85
C LEU A 113 7.26 -14.59 -7.19
N ASN A 114 7.89 -14.10 -8.26
CA ASN A 114 7.84 -14.76 -9.57
C ASN A 114 8.47 -16.17 -9.59
N CYS A 115 9.32 -16.49 -8.60
CA CYS A 115 9.96 -17.80 -8.46
C CYS A 115 9.26 -18.68 -7.42
N GLU A 116 8.57 -18.08 -6.46
CA GLU A 116 8.00 -18.78 -5.30
C GLU A 116 6.50 -19.03 -5.45
N LEU A 117 5.81 -18.24 -6.26
CA LEU A 117 4.37 -18.36 -6.46
C LEU A 117 4.06 -18.85 -7.87
N THR A 118 3.04 -19.68 -7.96
CA THR A 118 2.45 -20.08 -9.24
C THR A 118 1.34 -19.09 -9.58
N GLY A 119 1.54 -18.29 -10.63
CA GLY A 119 0.56 -17.36 -11.17
C GLY A 119 0.00 -17.83 -12.50
N PRO A 120 -0.70 -16.99 -13.28
CA PRO A 120 -0.91 -15.55 -13.03
C PRO A 120 -2.07 -15.25 -12.07
N TRP A 121 -2.10 -14.00 -11.55
CA TRP A 121 -3.10 -13.54 -10.57
C TRP A 121 -4.10 -12.56 -11.20
N SER A 122 -5.38 -12.78 -10.96
CA SER A 122 -6.44 -11.90 -11.48
C SER A 122 -6.56 -10.59 -10.69
N LEU A 123 -6.27 -10.63 -9.40
CA LEU A 123 -6.25 -9.44 -8.54
C LEU A 123 -5.00 -9.44 -7.65
N ILE A 124 -4.23 -8.37 -7.73
CA ILE A 124 -3.07 -8.14 -6.87
C ILE A 124 -3.30 -6.86 -6.07
N THR A 125 -3.01 -6.88 -4.78
CA THR A 125 -2.87 -5.68 -3.96
C THR A 125 -1.42 -5.48 -3.55
N CYS A 126 -0.93 -4.24 -3.63
CA CYS A 126 0.41 -3.85 -3.18
C CYS A 126 0.31 -2.46 -2.55
N HIS A 127 0.07 -2.44 -1.24
CA HIS A 127 -0.26 -1.21 -0.53
C HIS A 127 0.84 -0.76 0.40
N ALA A 128 1.43 0.41 0.13
CA ALA A 128 2.47 1.04 0.92
C ALA A 128 3.75 0.18 1.03
N VAL A 129 4.17 -0.44 -0.07
CA VAL A 129 5.35 -1.30 -0.19
C VAL A 129 6.46 -0.63 -0.99
N LEU A 130 6.16 -0.11 -2.18
CA LEU A 130 7.16 0.39 -3.14
C LEU A 130 8.07 1.47 -2.53
N GLU A 131 7.55 2.31 -1.67
CA GLU A 131 8.29 3.37 -0.99
C GLU A 131 9.37 2.89 0.01
N TRP A 132 9.42 1.59 0.29
CA TRP A 132 10.40 0.96 1.17
C TRP A 132 11.47 0.17 0.43
N LEU A 133 11.36 0.08 -0.90
CA LEU A 133 12.28 -0.65 -1.77
C LEU A 133 13.36 0.27 -2.35
N GLY A 134 14.54 -0.28 -2.53
CA GLY A 134 15.66 0.41 -3.19
C GLY A 134 15.40 0.66 -4.68
N ASP A 135 14.71 -0.28 -5.34
CA ASP A 135 14.28 -0.16 -6.74
C ASP A 135 12.76 -0.36 -6.90
N PRO A 136 11.93 0.68 -6.65
CA PRO A 136 10.49 0.58 -6.84
C PRO A 136 10.07 0.39 -8.32
N ARG A 137 10.92 0.74 -9.28
CA ARG A 137 10.65 0.52 -10.71
C ARG A 137 10.73 -0.97 -11.06
N ALA A 138 11.76 -1.66 -10.61
CA ALA A 138 11.88 -3.11 -10.78
C ALA A 138 10.75 -3.87 -10.08
N ALA A 139 10.33 -3.40 -8.91
CA ALA A 139 9.19 -3.95 -8.19
C ALA A 139 7.88 -3.84 -9.01
N MET A 140 7.66 -2.71 -9.68
CA MET A 140 6.50 -2.54 -10.57
C MET A 140 6.50 -3.54 -11.73
N ALA A 141 7.67 -3.81 -12.32
CA ALA A 141 7.81 -4.83 -13.37
C ALA A 141 7.50 -6.24 -12.85
N SER A 142 7.93 -6.55 -11.63
CA SER A 142 7.63 -7.85 -10.98
C SER A 142 6.13 -8.02 -10.73
N LEU A 143 5.43 -6.98 -10.27
CA LEU A 143 3.96 -6.99 -10.09
C LEU A 143 3.24 -7.19 -11.43
N ALA A 144 3.66 -6.49 -12.48
CA ALA A 144 3.07 -6.62 -13.81
C ALA A 144 3.27 -8.03 -14.40
N ALA A 145 4.40 -8.67 -14.10
CA ALA A 145 4.68 -10.05 -14.54
C ALA A 145 3.77 -11.08 -13.86
N LEU A 146 3.45 -10.87 -12.56
CA LEU A 146 2.54 -11.73 -11.80
C LEU A 146 1.07 -11.58 -12.21
N LEU A 147 0.69 -10.45 -12.83
CA LEU A 147 -0.70 -10.13 -13.15
C LEU A 147 -1.16 -10.90 -14.40
N ALA A 148 -2.34 -11.50 -14.31
CA ALA A 148 -3.00 -12.14 -15.45
C ALA A 148 -3.36 -11.11 -16.54
N PRO A 149 -3.47 -11.51 -17.82
CA PRO A 149 -4.17 -10.71 -18.81
C PRO A 149 -5.59 -10.39 -18.31
N GLY A 150 -6.04 -9.14 -18.48
CA GLY A 150 -7.31 -8.65 -17.91
C GLY A 150 -7.31 -8.44 -16.39
N GLY A 151 -6.26 -8.87 -15.69
CA GLY A 151 -6.15 -8.76 -14.23
C GLY A 151 -5.90 -7.33 -13.76
N GLN A 152 -6.23 -7.09 -12.49
CA GLN A 152 -6.15 -5.78 -11.84
C GLN A 152 -5.10 -5.74 -10.74
N LEU A 153 -4.34 -4.64 -10.69
CA LEU A 153 -3.43 -4.30 -9.60
C LEU A 153 -3.97 -3.09 -8.84
N SER A 154 -4.32 -3.29 -7.57
CA SER A 154 -4.53 -2.20 -6.61
C SER A 154 -3.19 -1.78 -6.04
N LEU A 155 -2.70 -0.62 -6.46
CA LEU A 155 -1.42 -0.08 -6.03
C LEU A 155 -1.62 1.14 -5.15
N MET A 156 -1.13 1.11 -3.90
CA MET A 156 -1.08 2.29 -3.05
C MET A 156 0.36 2.66 -2.74
N VAL A 157 0.73 3.93 -2.98
CA VAL A 157 2.09 4.43 -2.76
C VAL A 157 2.09 5.67 -1.87
N PHE A 158 3.14 5.83 -1.07
CA PHE A 158 3.36 7.04 -0.28
C PHE A 158 3.78 8.19 -1.20
N ASN A 159 3.00 9.26 -1.19
CA ASN A 159 3.10 10.35 -2.14
C ASN A 159 4.23 11.34 -1.78
N ARG A 160 5.23 11.45 -2.67
CA ARG A 160 6.35 12.41 -2.53
C ARG A 160 5.88 13.87 -2.56
N ASP A 161 4.87 14.19 -3.39
CA ASP A 161 4.38 15.56 -3.54
C ASP A 161 3.61 16.00 -2.27
N ALA A 162 2.82 15.11 -1.67
CA ALA A 162 2.21 15.35 -0.36
C ALA A 162 3.25 15.53 0.75
N LEU A 163 4.34 14.75 0.70
CA LEU A 163 5.44 14.90 1.65
C LEU A 163 6.15 16.25 1.48
N ARG A 164 6.37 16.69 0.25
CA ARG A 164 6.93 18.01 -0.11
C ARG A 164 6.05 19.12 0.44
N PHE A 165 4.75 19.07 0.12
CA PHE A 165 3.78 20.07 0.57
C PHE A 165 3.69 20.13 2.11
N SER A 166 3.58 18.98 2.78
CA SER A 166 3.55 18.91 4.24
C SER A 166 4.83 19.44 4.91
N ASN A 167 6.02 19.28 4.29
CA ASN A 167 7.25 19.87 4.80
C ASN A 167 7.27 21.40 4.62
N ALA A 168 6.75 21.90 3.50
CA ALA A 168 6.61 23.36 3.28
C ALA A 168 5.69 23.99 4.32
N MET A 169 4.52 23.38 4.58
CA MET A 169 3.57 23.82 5.61
C MET A 169 4.19 23.87 7.02
N LYS A 170 5.16 23.01 7.31
CA LYS A 170 5.90 22.98 8.60
C LYS A 170 7.08 23.94 8.65
N GLY A 171 7.30 24.74 7.61
CA GLY A 171 8.43 25.67 7.52
C GLY A 171 9.78 25.01 7.19
N ASN A 172 9.83 23.75 6.79
CA ASN A 172 11.06 23.05 6.42
C ASN A 172 11.52 23.41 4.99
N LEU A 173 11.59 24.70 4.68
CA LEU A 173 11.76 25.20 3.31
C LEU A 173 13.09 24.76 2.66
N GLU A 174 14.19 24.79 3.39
CA GLU A 174 15.50 24.32 2.91
C GLU A 174 15.48 22.84 2.51
N LYS A 175 14.78 22.03 3.28
CA LYS A 175 14.58 20.60 3.00
C LYS A 175 13.79 20.41 1.70
N VAL A 176 12.76 21.21 1.50
CA VAL A 176 11.91 21.21 0.30
C VAL A 176 12.71 21.68 -0.91
N LEU A 177 13.43 22.78 -0.79
CA LEU A 177 14.23 23.37 -1.87
C LEU A 177 15.35 22.42 -2.33
N SER A 178 16.00 21.74 -1.39
CA SER A 178 17.05 20.76 -1.70
C SER A 178 16.51 19.39 -2.13
N ASP A 179 15.19 19.21 -2.18
CA ASP A 179 14.45 17.96 -2.49
C ASP A 179 14.92 16.72 -1.70
N ARG A 180 15.51 16.92 -0.52
CA ARG A 180 15.96 15.83 0.39
C ARG A 180 14.85 15.38 1.30
N LEU A 181 13.81 14.76 0.71
CA LEU A 181 12.57 14.38 1.40
C LEU A 181 12.60 12.96 1.95
N GLU A 182 13.50 12.13 1.45
CA GLU A 182 13.60 10.71 1.78
C GLU A 182 13.94 10.48 3.26
N GLY A 183 13.50 9.35 3.77
CA GLY A 183 13.92 8.83 5.07
C GLY A 183 15.37 8.34 5.01
N GLN A 184 16.10 8.53 6.10
CA GLN A 184 17.50 8.05 6.20
C GLN A 184 17.61 6.59 6.65
N GLY A 185 16.53 5.79 6.52
CA GLY A 185 16.51 4.38 6.91
C GLY A 185 16.72 4.12 8.42
N ARG A 186 16.71 5.14 9.28
CA ARG A 186 16.92 4.96 10.73
C ARG A 186 15.72 4.26 11.34
N ARG A 187 15.94 3.19 12.11
CA ARG A 187 14.91 2.33 12.74
C ARG A 187 13.82 3.08 13.52
N GLN A 188 14.05 4.30 13.97
CA GLN A 188 13.11 5.07 14.79
C GLN A 188 12.09 5.91 14.00
N ARG A 189 12.31 6.17 12.70
CA ARG A 189 11.41 7.01 11.89
C ARG A 189 10.81 6.20 10.75
N LEU A 190 9.47 6.18 10.68
CA LEU A 190 8.69 5.56 9.59
C LEU A 190 8.53 6.56 8.42
N THR A 191 9.63 7.17 7.98
CA THR A 191 9.66 7.97 6.75
C THR A 191 10.15 7.08 5.63
N PRO A 192 9.41 6.97 4.53
CA PRO A 192 9.81 6.17 3.38
C PRO A 192 11.19 6.55 2.83
N ILE A 193 11.92 5.55 2.35
CA ILE A 193 13.24 5.74 1.72
C ILE A 193 13.10 6.17 0.25
N SER A 194 12.03 5.73 -0.41
CA SER A 194 11.74 5.99 -1.83
C SER A 194 10.30 6.47 -2.03
N PRO A 195 9.90 7.65 -1.46
CA PRO A 195 8.55 8.17 -1.69
C PRO A 195 8.32 8.41 -3.19
N VAL A 196 7.13 8.05 -3.70
CA VAL A 196 6.83 7.95 -5.13
C VAL A 196 5.97 9.15 -5.58
N THR A 197 6.25 9.68 -6.76
CA THR A 197 5.41 10.71 -7.41
C THR A 197 4.38 10.06 -8.34
N HIS A 198 3.25 10.76 -8.58
CA HIS A 198 2.28 10.34 -9.60
C HIS A 198 2.94 10.13 -10.98
N ARG A 199 3.86 11.03 -11.36
CA ARG A 199 4.59 10.94 -12.64
C ARG A 199 5.38 9.64 -12.78
N GLN A 200 6.01 9.17 -11.70
CA GLN A 200 6.74 7.90 -11.71
C GLN A 200 5.78 6.71 -11.89
N VAL A 201 4.63 6.70 -11.20
CA VAL A 201 3.63 5.63 -11.38
C VAL A 201 3.14 5.60 -12.83
N VAL A 202 2.80 6.76 -13.42
CA VAL A 202 2.39 6.86 -14.84
C VAL A 202 3.45 6.28 -15.77
N GLN A 203 4.73 6.66 -15.57
CA GLN A 203 5.82 6.17 -16.39
C GLN A 203 6.02 4.65 -16.24
N TRP A 204 6.07 4.14 -15.00
CA TRP A 204 6.26 2.71 -14.74
C TRP A 204 5.09 1.86 -15.23
N SER A 205 3.86 2.38 -15.15
CA SER A 205 2.70 1.71 -15.72
C SER A 205 2.83 1.57 -17.23
N ALA A 206 3.20 2.66 -17.92
CA ALA A 206 3.41 2.63 -19.38
C ALA A 206 4.58 1.68 -19.79
N ASP A 207 5.69 1.72 -19.05
CA ASP A 207 6.85 0.85 -19.26
C ASP A 207 6.48 -0.65 -19.15
N ASN A 208 5.45 -0.99 -18.38
CA ASN A 208 4.98 -2.36 -18.14
C ASN A 208 3.63 -2.68 -18.82
N HIS A 209 3.21 -1.86 -19.77
CA HIS A 209 1.95 -2.04 -20.52
C HIS A 209 0.70 -2.12 -19.62
N LEU A 210 0.70 -1.43 -18.48
CA LEU A 210 -0.46 -1.33 -17.60
C LEU A 210 -1.24 -0.04 -17.88
N THR A 211 -2.57 -0.13 -17.89
CA THR A 211 -3.47 1.01 -18.01
C THR A 211 -3.90 1.49 -16.62
N ILE A 212 -3.84 2.80 -16.35
CA ILE A 212 -4.39 3.39 -15.14
C ILE A 212 -5.88 3.65 -15.35
N GLU A 213 -6.74 2.85 -14.70
CA GLU A 213 -8.20 2.96 -14.80
C GLU A 213 -8.76 3.98 -13.83
N ALA A 214 -8.20 4.05 -12.63
CA ALA A 214 -8.65 4.94 -11.60
C ALA A 214 -7.51 5.41 -10.70
N VAL A 215 -7.69 6.61 -10.11
CA VAL A 215 -6.81 7.15 -9.08
C VAL A 215 -7.61 7.84 -7.99
N ALA A 216 -7.16 7.69 -6.74
CA ALA A 216 -7.69 8.39 -5.58
C ALA A 216 -6.57 8.83 -4.64
N GLY A 217 -6.77 9.93 -3.93
CA GLY A 217 -5.94 10.33 -2.80
C GLY A 217 -6.51 9.79 -1.49
N ILE A 218 -5.68 9.30 -0.60
CA ILE A 218 -6.06 8.92 0.75
C ILE A 218 -5.40 9.87 1.72
N ARG A 219 -6.17 10.43 2.65
CA ARG A 219 -5.77 11.48 3.59
C ARG A 219 -5.37 12.75 2.83
N VAL A 220 -6.33 13.30 2.07
CA VAL A 220 -6.15 14.52 1.27
C VAL A 220 -6.20 15.79 2.12
N PHE A 221 -6.81 15.76 3.29
CA PHE A 221 -6.90 16.88 4.22
C PHE A 221 -6.24 16.63 5.56
N GLN A 222 -6.37 15.42 6.13
CA GLN A 222 -5.98 15.11 7.51
C GLN A 222 -4.54 15.55 7.86
N ASP A 223 -3.59 15.37 6.94
CA ASP A 223 -2.18 15.67 7.19
C ASP A 223 -1.84 17.17 7.13
N TYR A 224 -2.80 18.01 6.75
CA TYR A 224 -2.66 19.46 6.56
C TYR A 224 -3.47 20.26 7.56
N LEU A 225 -4.28 19.62 8.39
CA LEU A 225 -5.03 20.30 9.44
C LEU A 225 -4.07 20.87 10.47
N PHE A 226 -4.28 22.14 10.87
CA PHE A 226 -3.54 22.76 11.97
C PHE A 226 -3.82 22.11 13.31
N HIS A 227 -5.08 21.67 13.50
CA HIS A 227 -5.53 20.96 14.68
C HIS A 227 -6.18 19.64 14.26
N PRO A 228 -5.84 18.51 14.91
CA PRO A 228 -6.55 17.27 14.66
C PRO A 228 -8.00 17.37 15.16
N PRO A 229 -8.94 16.57 14.62
CA PRO A 229 -10.31 16.50 15.12
C PRO A 229 -10.33 16.21 16.63
N ALA A 230 -11.07 17.03 17.38
CA ALA A 230 -11.12 16.98 18.83
C ALA A 230 -12.15 15.95 19.37
N ASN A 231 -13.15 15.59 18.57
CA ASN A 231 -14.25 14.72 18.96
C ASN A 231 -14.72 13.86 17.76
N GLU A 232 -15.69 12.96 18.03
CA GLU A 232 -16.19 12.04 17.02
C GLU A 232 -16.90 12.76 15.87
N ALA A 233 -17.71 13.76 16.16
CA ALA A 233 -18.43 14.51 15.12
C ALA A 233 -17.48 15.21 14.12
N GLU A 234 -16.36 15.72 14.61
CA GLU A 234 -15.31 16.29 13.77
C GLU A 234 -14.57 15.21 12.94
N ARG A 235 -14.37 14.01 13.51
CA ARG A 235 -13.81 12.86 12.78
C ARG A 235 -14.73 12.41 11.64
N GLU A 236 -16.02 12.31 11.90
CA GLU A 236 -17.04 11.97 10.89
C GLU A 236 -17.12 13.04 9.79
N THR A 237 -17.04 14.32 10.17
CA THR A 237 -16.97 15.43 9.21
C THR A 237 -15.73 15.34 8.34
N LEU A 238 -14.56 15.07 8.93
CA LEU A 238 -13.32 14.87 8.19
C LEU A 238 -13.44 13.68 7.22
N LEU A 239 -13.95 12.54 7.68
CA LEU A 239 -14.15 11.36 6.83
C LEU A 239 -15.09 11.68 5.66
N THR A 240 -16.13 12.46 5.89
CA THR A 240 -17.06 12.91 4.82
C THR A 240 -16.32 13.77 3.79
N LEU A 241 -15.49 14.72 4.24
CA LEU A 241 -14.68 15.55 3.34
C LEU A 241 -13.68 14.71 2.55
N GLU A 242 -12.99 13.79 3.21
CA GLU A 242 -12.04 12.87 2.56
C GLU A 242 -12.74 12.07 1.44
N LYS A 243 -13.91 11.47 1.73
CA LYS A 243 -14.71 10.72 0.74
C LYS A 243 -15.16 11.60 -0.42
N GLN A 244 -15.58 12.83 -0.15
CA GLN A 244 -16.06 13.75 -1.17
C GLN A 244 -14.96 14.16 -2.15
N TYR A 245 -13.72 14.37 -1.69
CA TYR A 245 -12.66 14.98 -2.47
C TYR A 245 -11.54 14.01 -2.90
N CYS A 246 -11.53 12.77 -2.40
CA CYS A 246 -10.46 11.80 -2.66
C CYS A 246 -10.20 11.50 -4.15
N ARG A 247 -11.19 11.71 -5.02
CA ARG A 247 -11.08 11.50 -6.48
C ARG A 247 -11.19 12.79 -7.31
N GLN A 248 -11.39 13.95 -6.67
CA GLN A 248 -11.52 15.23 -7.35
C GLN A 248 -10.17 15.91 -7.53
N ASP A 249 -9.83 16.32 -8.75
CA ASP A 249 -8.67 17.17 -9.03
C ASP A 249 -8.95 18.61 -8.50
N PRO A 250 -7.99 19.28 -7.87
CA PRO A 250 -6.60 18.86 -7.63
C PRO A 250 -6.39 18.10 -6.31
N HIS A 251 -7.44 17.86 -5.52
CA HIS A 251 -7.36 17.41 -4.13
C HIS A 251 -6.68 16.02 -4.01
N TRP A 252 -7.06 15.04 -4.84
CA TRP A 252 -6.48 13.71 -4.79
C TRP A 252 -4.94 13.71 -4.91
N ARG A 253 -4.37 14.68 -5.65
CA ARG A 253 -2.91 14.80 -5.85
C ARG A 253 -2.15 15.10 -4.55
N LEU A 254 -2.83 15.63 -3.54
CA LEU A 254 -2.28 15.93 -2.22
C LEU A 254 -2.57 14.84 -1.18
N GLY A 255 -3.20 13.73 -1.56
CA GLY A 255 -3.36 12.58 -0.68
C GLY A 255 -2.00 12.11 -0.15
N ARG A 256 -1.92 11.81 1.15
CA ARG A 256 -0.71 11.23 1.76
C ARG A 256 -0.30 9.95 1.05
N TYR A 257 -1.28 9.18 0.62
CA TYR A 257 -1.10 8.06 -0.28
C TYR A 257 -1.91 8.31 -1.55
N LEU A 258 -1.40 7.77 -2.66
CA LEU A 258 -2.14 7.67 -3.92
C LEU A 258 -2.49 6.21 -4.15
N LEU A 259 -3.78 5.95 -4.34
CA LEU A 259 -4.33 4.63 -4.65
C LEU A 259 -4.68 4.58 -6.12
N TYR A 260 -4.20 3.55 -6.82
CA TYR A 260 -4.45 3.31 -8.24
C TYR A 260 -5.12 1.98 -8.46
N THR A 261 -5.97 1.91 -9.47
CA THR A 261 -6.34 0.67 -10.15
C THR A 261 -5.60 0.63 -11.49
N LEU A 262 -4.78 -0.38 -11.66
CA LEU A 262 -4.04 -0.62 -12.90
C LEU A 262 -4.54 -1.94 -13.51
N THR A 263 -4.72 -1.98 -14.83
CA THR A 263 -5.19 -3.17 -15.53
C THR A 263 -4.15 -3.61 -16.56
N LYS A 264 -3.86 -4.89 -16.61
CA LYS A 264 -3.07 -5.50 -17.67
C LYS A 264 -3.99 -5.77 -18.86
N PRO A 265 -3.68 -5.30 -20.07
CA PRO A 265 -4.50 -5.59 -21.24
C PRO A 265 -4.71 -7.09 -21.42
N GLU A 266 -5.86 -7.46 -21.98
CA GLU A 266 -6.06 -8.82 -22.46
C GLU A 266 -5.10 -9.09 -23.63
N THR A 267 -4.61 -10.31 -23.72
CA THR A 267 -3.83 -10.73 -24.90
C THR A 267 -4.78 -10.71 -26.08
N SER A 268 -4.53 -9.82 -27.05
CA SER A 268 -5.24 -9.90 -28.34
C SER A 268 -4.96 -11.28 -28.95
N GLU A 269 -6.01 -12.08 -29.17
CA GLU A 269 -5.94 -13.31 -29.92
C GLU A 269 -5.47 -13.08 -31.38
#